data_fac18c003f5eca3fd67adadc49b0a76a
#
_entry.id   fac18c003f5eca3fd67adadc49b0a76a
#
_cell.length_a   1.000
_cell.length_b   1.000
_cell.length_c   1.000
_cell.angle_alpha   90.00
_cell.angle_beta   90.00
_cell.angle_gamma   90.00
#
_symmetry.space_group_name_H-M   'P 1'
#
loop_
_entity.id
_entity.type
_entity.pdbx_description
1 polymer ?
#
loop_
_entity_poly.entity_id
_entity_poly.type
_entity_poly.pdbx_seq_one_letter_code
_entity_poly.pdbx_strand_id
1 'polypeptide(L)'
;MPTPAASLHPFVYLASQSPRRQELLQQLGVRFELLLPRPDEDAEALEAEQPGERARNYVQRVCIAKAHAARARLVAGEHAARPILVADTTVTIDDAILGKPIDADDAFAMLTRLAGRDHEVLTAVAVVDAEGMLLPAALSVSKVRFAALHADAVRRYAASGEPLGKAGAYGVQGRAAEFIEHIDGSYSGIMGLPLFETAALLRAARIDF
;
A
#
# COMPACT_ATOMS: atom_id res chain seq x y z
N MET A 1 24.30 19.23 -29.90
CA MET A 1 23.81 17.87 -30.09
C MET A 1 22.57 17.67 -29.23
N PRO A 2 21.39 17.38 -29.78
CA PRO A 2 20.25 17.04 -28.93
C PRO A 2 20.60 15.75 -28.18
N THR A 3 20.40 15.78 -26.86
CA THR A 3 20.50 14.59 -25.99
C THR A 3 19.53 13.54 -26.55
N PRO A 4 19.95 12.29 -26.81
CA PRO A 4 19.04 11.27 -27.28
C PRO A 4 17.86 11.16 -26.32
N ALA A 5 16.63 11.19 -26.85
CA ALA A 5 15.44 10.99 -26.05
C ALA A 5 15.62 9.65 -25.29
N ALA A 6 15.67 9.71 -23.96
CA ALA A 6 15.86 8.55 -23.15
C ALA A 6 14.69 7.57 -23.40
N SER A 7 15.01 6.32 -23.72
CA SER A 7 14.01 5.29 -24.06
C SER A 7 13.03 5.05 -22.90
N LEU A 8 11.76 4.83 -23.25
CA LEU A 8 10.73 4.43 -22.28
C LEU A 8 10.99 3.00 -21.81
N HIS A 9 10.62 2.71 -20.57
CA HIS A 9 10.70 1.35 -20.03
C HIS A 9 9.38 0.61 -20.31
N PRO A 10 9.42 -0.62 -20.85
CA PRO A 10 8.21 -1.34 -21.26
C PRO A 10 7.40 -1.91 -20.11
N PHE A 11 7.95 -1.94 -18.89
CA PHE A 11 7.30 -2.41 -17.67
C PHE A 11 8.00 -1.88 -16.42
N VAL A 12 7.34 -1.99 -15.27
CA VAL A 12 7.86 -1.71 -13.94
C VAL A 12 7.91 -2.97 -13.10
N TYR A 13 8.91 -3.13 -12.23
CA TYR A 13 8.84 -4.15 -11.19
C TYR A 13 7.90 -3.71 -10.08
N LEU A 14 6.93 -4.55 -9.71
CA LEU A 14 6.07 -4.34 -8.55
C LEU A 14 6.62 -5.13 -7.35
N ALA A 15 7.15 -4.42 -6.36
CA ALA A 15 7.65 -5.04 -5.12
C ALA A 15 6.50 -5.19 -4.09
N SER A 16 5.49 -5.99 -4.44
CA SER A 16 4.33 -6.24 -3.58
C SER A 16 3.66 -7.55 -3.91
N GLN A 17 3.25 -8.29 -2.86
CA GLN A 17 2.42 -9.50 -2.98
C GLN A 17 0.92 -9.17 -3.09
N SER A 18 0.50 -7.92 -2.87
CA SER A 18 -0.90 -7.52 -2.82
C SER A 18 -1.61 -7.69 -4.17
N PRO A 19 -2.63 -8.58 -4.28
CA PRO A 19 -3.41 -8.71 -5.50
C PRO A 19 -4.11 -7.39 -5.89
N ARG A 20 -4.56 -6.62 -4.90
CA ARG A 20 -5.22 -5.32 -5.11
C ARG A 20 -4.34 -4.31 -5.84
N ARG A 21 -3.03 -4.26 -5.50
CA ARG A 21 -2.07 -3.38 -6.18
C ARG A 21 -1.84 -3.83 -7.63
N GLN A 22 -1.84 -5.14 -7.87
CA GLN A 22 -1.72 -5.69 -9.22
C GLN A 22 -2.95 -5.31 -10.06
N GLU A 23 -4.17 -5.47 -9.53
CA GLU A 23 -5.42 -5.06 -10.17
C GLU A 23 -5.43 -3.55 -10.51
N LEU A 24 -4.99 -2.71 -9.58
CA LEU A 24 -4.91 -1.27 -9.78
C LEU A 24 -3.87 -0.86 -10.85
N LEU A 25 -2.73 -1.55 -10.95
CA LEU A 25 -1.78 -1.34 -12.04
C LEU A 25 -2.34 -1.79 -13.39
N GLN A 26 -3.05 -2.91 -13.44
CA GLN A 26 -3.74 -3.37 -14.64
C GLN A 26 -4.80 -2.35 -15.10
N GLN A 27 -5.53 -1.74 -14.15
CA GLN A 27 -6.50 -0.69 -14.45
C GLN A 27 -5.84 0.55 -15.10
N LEU A 28 -4.59 0.87 -14.76
CA LEU A 28 -3.81 1.92 -15.41
C LEU A 28 -3.25 1.51 -16.78
N GLY A 29 -3.37 0.24 -17.18
CA GLY A 29 -2.73 -0.29 -18.39
C GLY A 29 -1.22 -0.50 -18.25
N VAL A 30 -0.68 -0.44 -17.04
CA VAL A 30 0.76 -0.60 -16.76
C VAL A 30 1.13 -2.06 -16.79
N ARG A 31 2.12 -2.41 -17.60
CA ARG A 31 2.76 -3.74 -17.55
C ARG A 31 3.70 -3.80 -16.36
N PHE A 32 3.68 -4.91 -15.63
CA PHE A 32 4.55 -5.11 -14.48
C PHE A 32 5.01 -6.56 -14.36
N GLU A 33 6.14 -6.75 -13.70
CA GLU A 33 6.64 -8.03 -13.21
C GLU A 33 6.77 -7.98 -11.70
N LEU A 34 6.55 -9.11 -11.02
CA LEU A 34 6.64 -9.17 -9.55
C LEU A 34 8.10 -9.30 -9.12
N LEU A 35 8.52 -8.44 -8.20
CA LEU A 35 9.83 -8.49 -7.53
C LEU A 35 9.60 -8.81 -6.04
N LEU A 36 9.29 -10.07 -5.74
CA LEU A 36 8.90 -10.51 -4.40
C LEU A 36 10.11 -10.75 -3.50
N PRO A 37 9.95 -10.62 -2.15
CA PRO A 37 10.97 -11.02 -1.19
C PRO A 37 11.37 -12.48 -1.38
N ARG A 38 12.65 -12.78 -1.21
CA ARG A 38 13.15 -14.15 -1.18
C ARG A 38 12.77 -14.81 0.15
N PRO A 39 12.77 -16.15 0.23
CA PRO A 39 12.42 -16.87 1.47
C PRO A 39 13.34 -16.56 2.67
N ASP A 40 14.55 -16.08 2.42
CA ASP A 40 15.53 -15.67 3.43
C ASP A 40 15.42 -14.19 3.85
N GLU A 41 14.53 -13.43 3.23
CA GLU A 41 14.32 -12.02 3.56
C GLU A 41 13.16 -11.85 4.55
N ASP A 42 13.43 -11.25 5.71
CA ASP A 42 12.41 -10.84 6.67
C ASP A 42 11.79 -9.48 6.24
N ALA A 43 10.82 -9.56 5.33
CA ALA A 43 10.14 -8.36 4.84
C ALA A 43 9.20 -7.74 5.90
N GLU A 44 8.73 -8.52 6.87
CA GLU A 44 7.83 -8.06 7.94
C GLU A 44 8.58 -7.23 8.98
N ALA A 45 9.86 -7.50 9.21
CA ALA A 45 10.68 -6.69 10.11
C ALA A 45 10.75 -5.20 9.69
N LEU A 46 10.57 -4.90 8.41
CA LEU A 46 10.49 -3.51 7.92
C LEU A 46 9.25 -2.78 8.42
N GLU A 47 8.19 -3.50 8.77
CA GLU A 47 6.90 -2.98 9.25
C GLU A 47 6.89 -2.77 10.79
N ALA A 48 7.98 -3.03 11.51
CA ALA A 48 8.04 -2.82 12.95
C ALA A 48 7.82 -1.33 13.30
N GLU A 49 6.88 -1.05 14.22
CA GLU A 49 6.61 0.28 14.73
C GLU A 49 7.76 0.77 15.63
N GLN A 50 8.06 2.07 15.57
CA GLN A 50 9.02 2.71 16.47
C GLN A 50 8.29 3.44 17.60
N PRO A 51 8.83 3.46 18.83
CA PRO A 51 8.17 4.15 19.93
C PRO A 51 7.86 5.61 19.62
N GLY A 52 6.58 6.01 19.75
CA GLY A 52 6.12 7.38 19.52
C GLY A 52 6.05 7.79 18.04
N GLU A 53 6.19 6.86 17.11
CA GLU A 53 6.13 7.16 15.68
C GLU A 53 4.69 7.45 15.24
N ARG A 54 4.48 8.60 14.59
CA ARG A 54 3.18 8.94 14.01
C ARG A 54 2.93 8.13 12.73
N ALA A 55 1.68 7.75 12.48
CA ALA A 55 1.29 6.95 11.33
C ALA A 55 1.78 7.49 9.97
N ARG A 56 1.81 8.83 9.81
CA ARG A 56 2.35 9.47 8.58
C ARG A 56 3.84 9.24 8.38
N ASN A 57 4.62 9.24 9.44
CA ASN A 57 6.06 8.97 9.39
C ASN A 57 6.31 7.48 9.19
N TYR A 58 5.56 6.65 9.90
CA TYR A 58 5.59 5.20 9.81
C TYR A 58 5.40 4.71 8.38
N VAL A 59 4.28 5.06 7.73
CA VAL A 59 3.96 4.56 6.38
C VAL A 59 4.99 4.99 5.34
N GLN A 60 5.54 6.20 5.45
CA GLN A 60 6.57 6.70 4.55
C GLN A 60 7.90 5.98 4.80
N ARG A 61 8.32 5.84 6.07
CA ARG A 61 9.55 5.12 6.45
C ARG A 61 9.50 3.67 5.96
N VAL A 62 8.39 2.97 6.20
CA VAL A 62 8.21 1.58 5.75
C VAL A 62 8.24 1.49 4.23
N CYS A 63 7.55 2.39 3.52
CA CYS A 63 7.57 2.42 2.06
C CYS A 63 8.99 2.61 1.52
N ILE A 64 9.77 3.55 2.08
CA ILE A 64 11.16 3.82 1.67
C ILE A 64 12.06 2.61 2.01
N ALA A 65 11.90 2.01 3.19
CA ALA A 65 12.66 0.82 3.57
C ALA A 65 12.40 -0.36 2.60
N LYS A 66 11.13 -0.57 2.22
CA LYS A 66 10.75 -1.56 1.20
C LYS A 66 11.35 -1.23 -0.17
N ALA A 67 11.45 0.05 -0.54
CA ALA A 67 12.08 0.46 -1.80
C ALA A 67 13.58 0.11 -1.84
N HIS A 68 14.30 0.37 -0.74
CA HIS A 68 15.71 0.00 -0.63
C HIS A 68 15.92 -1.52 -0.64
N ALA A 69 15.08 -2.28 0.07
CA ALA A 69 15.14 -3.74 0.06
C ALA A 69 14.86 -4.31 -1.34
N ALA A 70 13.84 -3.78 -2.04
CA ALA A 70 13.53 -4.20 -3.40
C ALA A 70 14.65 -3.89 -4.39
N ARG A 71 15.32 -2.73 -4.26
CA ARG A 71 16.50 -2.40 -5.06
C ARG A 71 17.65 -3.38 -4.82
N ALA A 72 17.95 -3.67 -3.56
CA ALA A 72 18.99 -4.63 -3.22
C ALA A 72 18.70 -6.02 -3.83
N ARG A 73 17.44 -6.45 -3.79
CA ARG A 73 16.95 -7.70 -4.38
C ARG A 73 17.13 -7.72 -5.90
N LEU A 74 16.77 -6.62 -6.58
CA LEU A 74 16.93 -6.50 -8.02
C LEU A 74 18.39 -6.68 -8.44
N VAL A 75 19.31 -6.03 -7.73
CA VAL A 75 20.75 -6.13 -8.00
C VAL A 75 21.27 -7.54 -7.73
N ALA A 76 20.92 -8.14 -6.58
CA ALA A 76 21.38 -9.47 -6.19
C ALA A 76 20.81 -10.59 -7.07
N GLY A 77 19.63 -10.39 -7.67
CA GLY A 77 18.98 -11.37 -8.56
C GLY A 77 19.40 -11.24 -10.03
N GLU A 78 20.34 -10.35 -10.36
CA GLU A 78 20.78 -10.09 -11.74
C GLU A 78 19.62 -9.75 -12.70
N HIS A 79 18.57 -9.14 -12.16
CA HIS A 79 17.42 -8.71 -12.95
C HIS A 79 17.78 -7.50 -13.85
N ALA A 80 17.08 -7.36 -14.96
CA ALA A 80 17.25 -6.20 -15.83
C ALA A 80 17.02 -4.89 -15.07
N ALA A 81 17.88 -3.90 -15.30
CA ALA A 81 17.70 -2.56 -14.69
C ALA A 81 16.43 -1.93 -15.23
N ARG A 82 15.39 -1.83 -14.37
CA ARG A 82 14.08 -1.23 -14.65
C ARG A 82 13.57 -0.55 -13.38
N PRO A 83 12.66 0.42 -13.52
CA PRO A 83 12.04 1.03 -12.36
C PRO A 83 11.32 0.02 -11.46
N ILE A 84 11.30 0.31 -10.15
CA ILE A 84 10.65 -0.50 -9.12
C ILE A 84 9.58 0.34 -8.44
N LEU A 85 8.33 -0.12 -8.45
CA LEU A 85 7.22 0.49 -7.73
C LEU A 85 7.02 -0.21 -6.39
N VAL A 86 6.92 0.58 -5.35
CA VAL A 86 6.68 0.15 -3.96
C VAL A 86 5.54 0.96 -3.38
N ALA A 87 4.73 0.36 -2.54
CA ALA A 87 3.74 1.08 -1.74
C ALA A 87 3.58 0.43 -0.37
N ASP A 88 3.21 1.26 0.60
CA ASP A 88 2.80 0.81 1.92
C ASP A 88 1.51 1.48 2.35
N THR A 89 0.67 0.79 3.12
CA THR A 89 -0.64 1.28 3.52
C THR A 89 -0.87 0.99 5.00
N THR A 90 -1.28 2.01 5.73
CA THR A 90 -1.66 1.87 7.14
C THR A 90 -2.99 2.57 7.43
N VAL A 91 -3.69 2.07 8.45
CA VAL A 91 -4.91 2.69 9.00
C VAL A 91 -4.57 3.28 10.35
N THR A 92 -5.10 4.46 10.65
CA THR A 92 -4.90 5.10 11.96
C THR A 92 -6.18 5.71 12.50
N ILE A 93 -6.37 5.60 13.80
CA ILE A 93 -7.43 6.25 14.56
C ILE A 93 -6.88 6.65 15.94
N ASP A 94 -7.13 7.89 16.38
CA ASP A 94 -6.61 8.44 17.64
C ASP A 94 -5.07 8.28 17.76
N ASP A 95 -4.34 8.60 16.70
CA ASP A 95 -2.89 8.42 16.60
C ASP A 95 -2.38 6.97 16.75
N ALA A 96 -3.27 5.99 16.92
CA ALA A 96 -2.89 4.59 16.96
C ALA A 96 -2.86 3.99 15.56
N ILE A 97 -1.79 3.29 15.23
CA ILE A 97 -1.66 2.52 14.00
C ILE A 97 -2.46 1.22 14.15
N LEU A 98 -3.30 0.91 13.17
CA LEU A 98 -4.00 -0.37 13.06
C LEU A 98 -3.35 -1.18 11.94
N GLY A 99 -2.48 -2.10 12.32
CA GLY A 99 -1.82 -3.03 11.41
C GLY A 99 -2.76 -4.10 10.85
N LYS A 100 -2.19 -5.20 10.40
CA LYS A 100 -2.93 -6.39 9.96
C LYS A 100 -3.38 -7.17 11.20
N PRO A 101 -4.66 -7.58 11.28
CA PRO A 101 -5.11 -8.40 12.41
C PRO A 101 -4.44 -9.77 12.38
N ILE A 102 -4.09 -10.27 13.58
CA ILE A 102 -3.47 -11.59 13.74
C ILE A 102 -4.48 -12.73 13.65
N ASP A 103 -5.74 -12.46 14.05
CA ASP A 103 -6.85 -13.39 14.02
C ASP A 103 -8.22 -12.68 13.95
N ALA A 104 -9.30 -13.45 14.08
CA ALA A 104 -10.66 -12.92 14.02
C ALA A 104 -11.04 -12.07 15.23
N ASP A 105 -10.50 -12.37 16.41
CA ASP A 105 -10.79 -11.60 17.63
C ASP A 105 -10.07 -10.24 17.59
N ASP A 106 -8.84 -10.20 17.11
CA ASP A 106 -8.11 -8.95 16.86
C ASP A 106 -8.80 -8.12 15.76
N ALA A 107 -9.24 -8.77 14.67
CA ALA A 107 -10.04 -8.10 13.64
C ALA A 107 -11.34 -7.50 14.22
N PHE A 108 -12.05 -8.24 15.10
CA PHE A 108 -13.24 -7.75 15.77
C PHE A 108 -12.94 -6.53 16.65
N ALA A 109 -11.84 -6.56 17.42
CA ALA A 109 -11.41 -5.44 18.25
C ALA A 109 -11.08 -4.20 17.43
N MET A 110 -10.31 -4.33 16.33
CA MET A 110 -9.99 -3.25 15.41
C MET A 110 -11.25 -2.62 14.80
N LEU A 111 -12.13 -3.43 14.23
CA LEU A 111 -13.38 -2.97 13.60
C LEU A 111 -14.34 -2.31 14.60
N THR A 112 -14.38 -2.78 15.83
CA THR A 112 -15.17 -2.17 16.91
C THR A 112 -14.66 -0.75 17.24
N ARG A 113 -13.35 -0.53 17.18
CA ARG A 113 -12.75 0.82 17.36
C ARG A 113 -13.12 1.77 16.21
N LEU A 114 -13.29 1.24 14.99
CA LEU A 114 -13.63 2.04 13.80
C LEU A 114 -15.13 2.35 13.71
N ALA A 115 -15.99 1.49 14.29
CA ALA A 115 -17.44 1.60 14.19
C ALA A 115 -17.98 2.97 14.67
N GLY A 116 -18.80 3.63 13.83
CA GLY A 116 -19.39 4.94 14.09
C GLY A 116 -18.42 6.11 14.08
N ARG A 117 -17.18 5.93 13.56
CA ARG A 117 -16.12 6.93 13.69
C ARG A 117 -15.41 7.21 12.38
N ASP A 118 -14.76 8.36 12.32
CA ASP A 118 -13.78 8.70 11.28
C ASP A 118 -12.42 8.10 11.63
N HIS A 119 -11.73 7.64 10.60
CA HIS A 119 -10.34 7.21 10.67
C HIS A 119 -9.59 7.58 9.39
N GLU A 120 -8.28 7.55 9.41
CA GLU A 120 -7.46 7.82 8.24
C GLU A 120 -6.86 6.53 7.67
N VAL A 121 -6.83 6.45 6.34
CA VAL A 121 -6.04 5.48 5.58
C VAL A 121 -4.94 6.22 4.85
N LEU A 122 -3.72 5.85 5.14
CA LEU A 122 -2.51 6.47 4.62
C LEU A 122 -1.81 5.49 3.69
N THR A 123 -1.56 5.90 2.45
CA THR A 123 -0.78 5.07 1.52
C THR A 123 0.38 5.90 0.96
N ALA A 124 1.59 5.45 1.28
CA ALA A 124 2.81 5.95 0.67
C ALA A 124 3.14 5.13 -0.58
N VAL A 125 3.56 5.82 -1.64
CA VAL A 125 4.03 5.20 -2.87
C VAL A 125 5.38 5.79 -3.25
N ALA A 126 6.31 4.94 -3.69
CA ALA A 126 7.64 5.30 -4.10
C ALA A 126 8.05 4.55 -5.37
N VAL A 127 8.89 5.18 -6.18
CA VAL A 127 9.52 4.54 -7.34
C VAL A 127 11.03 4.71 -7.22
N VAL A 128 11.76 3.61 -7.39
CA VAL A 128 13.19 3.63 -7.68
C VAL A 128 13.32 3.57 -9.19
N ASP A 129 14.04 4.51 -9.81
CA ASP A 129 14.25 4.52 -11.25
C ASP A 129 15.23 3.42 -11.72
N ALA A 130 15.44 3.30 -13.02
CA ALA A 130 16.33 2.28 -13.58
C ALA A 130 17.80 2.50 -13.23
N GLU A 131 18.20 3.73 -12.95
CA GLU A 131 19.53 4.14 -12.48
C GLU A 131 19.70 3.85 -10.98
N GLY A 132 18.58 3.56 -10.30
CA GLY A 132 18.51 3.21 -8.89
C GLY A 132 18.40 4.40 -7.96
N MET A 133 17.95 5.53 -8.46
CA MET A 133 17.62 6.69 -7.65
C MET A 133 16.18 6.57 -7.13
N LEU A 134 16.00 6.83 -5.84
CA LEU A 134 14.67 6.94 -5.27
C LEU A 134 14.05 8.29 -5.68
N LEU A 135 12.97 8.25 -6.44
CA LEU A 135 12.20 9.46 -6.76
C LEU A 135 11.46 9.98 -5.51
N PRO A 136 11.10 11.27 -5.46
CA PRO A 136 10.32 11.80 -4.35
C PRO A 136 9.04 10.98 -4.13
N ALA A 137 8.91 10.40 -2.94
CA ALA A 137 7.74 9.59 -2.60
C ALA A 137 6.47 10.46 -2.47
N ALA A 138 5.32 9.91 -2.79
CA ALA A 138 4.02 10.53 -2.57
C ALA A 138 3.30 9.88 -1.40
N LEU A 139 2.51 10.67 -0.67
CA LEU A 139 1.64 10.21 0.41
C LEU A 139 0.20 10.59 0.09
N SER A 140 -0.66 9.59 -0.07
CA SER A 140 -2.10 9.74 -0.16
C SER A 140 -2.71 9.56 1.23
N VAL A 141 -3.58 10.50 1.61
CA VAL A 141 -4.30 10.47 2.89
C VAL A 141 -5.79 10.52 2.58
N SER A 142 -6.52 9.52 3.04
CA SER A 142 -7.97 9.44 2.86
C SER A 142 -8.63 9.28 4.21
N LYS A 143 -9.74 10.00 4.42
CA LYS A 143 -10.60 9.85 5.58
C LYS A 143 -11.75 8.92 5.23
N VAL A 144 -12.01 7.96 6.10
CA VAL A 144 -13.11 7.00 5.97
C VAL A 144 -13.97 7.09 7.22
N ARG A 145 -15.29 7.20 7.03
CA ARG A 145 -16.27 7.13 8.10
C ARG A 145 -17.01 5.82 8.06
N PHE A 146 -16.97 5.09 9.15
CA PHE A 146 -17.83 3.93 9.35
C PHE A 146 -19.16 4.34 9.99
N ALA A 147 -20.25 3.73 9.54
CA ALA A 147 -21.54 3.79 10.22
C ALA A 147 -21.47 3.19 11.63
N ALA A 148 -22.44 3.48 12.47
CA ALA A 148 -22.61 2.75 13.73
C ALA A 148 -22.94 1.30 13.44
N LEU A 149 -22.13 0.36 13.93
CA LEU A 149 -22.22 -1.06 13.63
C LEU A 149 -22.74 -1.85 14.85
N HIS A 150 -23.64 -2.80 14.60
CA HIS A 150 -23.99 -3.80 15.60
C HIS A 150 -22.85 -4.81 15.77
N ALA A 151 -22.57 -5.20 17.03
CA ALA A 151 -21.49 -6.14 17.36
C ALA A 151 -21.61 -7.46 16.58
N ASP A 152 -22.81 -7.97 16.32
CA ASP A 152 -23.02 -9.20 15.54
C ASP A 152 -22.61 -9.05 14.08
N ALA A 153 -22.81 -7.88 13.45
CA ALA A 153 -22.37 -7.64 12.08
C ALA A 153 -20.84 -7.62 12.00
N VAL A 154 -20.20 -6.91 12.94
CA VAL A 154 -18.75 -6.87 13.07
C VAL A 154 -18.17 -8.27 13.30
N ARG A 155 -18.78 -9.05 14.20
CA ARG A 155 -18.34 -10.43 14.51
C ARG A 155 -18.46 -11.36 13.29
N ARG A 156 -19.57 -11.31 12.54
CA ARG A 156 -19.73 -12.09 11.31
C ARG A 156 -18.71 -11.73 10.25
N TYR A 157 -18.41 -10.44 10.09
CA TYR A 157 -17.39 -10.00 9.14
C TYR A 157 -15.99 -10.41 9.59
N ALA A 158 -15.64 -10.23 10.87
CA ALA A 158 -14.36 -10.66 11.43
C ALA A 158 -14.11 -12.16 11.22
N ALA A 159 -15.16 -13.00 11.42
CA ALA A 159 -15.08 -14.45 11.24
C ALA A 159 -15.03 -14.90 9.76
N SER A 160 -15.27 -14.01 8.79
CA SER A 160 -15.28 -14.37 7.36
C SER A 160 -13.91 -14.66 6.76
N GLY A 161 -12.84 -14.34 7.46
CA GLY A 161 -11.46 -14.40 6.95
C GLY A 161 -11.09 -13.21 6.04
N GLU A 162 -12.06 -12.43 5.54
CA GLU A 162 -11.77 -11.28 4.69
C GLU A 162 -10.89 -10.21 5.35
N PRO A 163 -10.97 -9.92 6.66
CA PRO A 163 -10.09 -8.98 7.35
C PRO A 163 -8.61 -9.31 7.32
N LEU A 164 -8.27 -10.59 7.26
CA LEU A 164 -6.88 -11.05 7.41
C LEU A 164 -5.97 -10.49 6.30
N GLY A 165 -4.77 -10.09 6.71
CA GLY A 165 -3.78 -9.48 5.82
C GLY A 165 -4.11 -8.07 5.34
N LYS A 166 -5.07 -7.39 5.97
CA LYS A 166 -5.46 -6.02 5.63
C LYS A 166 -5.26 -5.08 6.82
N ALA A 167 -4.58 -3.96 6.62
CA ALA A 167 -4.45 -2.92 7.63
C ALA A 167 -5.84 -2.42 8.07
N GLY A 168 -6.05 -2.26 9.38
CA GLY A 168 -7.34 -1.89 9.96
C GLY A 168 -8.44 -2.94 9.82
N ALA A 169 -8.09 -4.18 9.46
CA ALA A 169 -8.99 -5.33 9.36
C ALA A 169 -10.12 -5.19 8.33
N TYR A 170 -9.95 -4.39 7.24
CA TYR A 170 -10.99 -4.30 6.21
C TYR A 170 -10.45 -4.01 4.80
N GLY A 171 -11.27 -4.25 3.79
CA GLY A 171 -11.02 -3.85 2.41
C GLY A 171 -12.20 -3.06 1.85
N VAL A 172 -11.93 -1.81 1.38
CA VAL A 172 -12.96 -0.90 0.86
C VAL A 172 -13.76 -1.47 -0.31
N GLN A 173 -13.14 -2.34 -1.11
CA GLN A 173 -13.76 -2.99 -2.28
C GLN A 173 -14.46 -4.31 -1.94
N GLY A 174 -14.37 -4.78 -0.69
CA GLY A 174 -14.97 -6.03 -0.22
C GLY A 174 -16.29 -5.82 0.51
N ARG A 175 -16.69 -6.82 1.29
CA ARG A 175 -17.93 -6.77 2.08
C ARG A 175 -17.96 -5.64 3.09
N ALA A 176 -16.80 -5.17 3.57
CA ALA A 176 -16.73 -4.03 4.47
C ALA A 176 -17.27 -2.72 3.85
N ALA A 177 -17.48 -2.66 2.53
CA ALA A 177 -18.14 -1.53 1.88
C ALA A 177 -19.52 -1.22 2.49
N GLU A 178 -20.22 -2.24 3.03
CA GLU A 178 -21.51 -2.05 3.73
C GLU A 178 -21.38 -1.25 5.04
N PHE A 179 -20.17 -1.13 5.59
CA PHE A 179 -19.89 -0.39 6.83
C PHE A 179 -19.51 1.07 6.57
N ILE A 180 -19.14 1.41 5.32
CA ILE A 180 -18.58 2.71 4.96
C ILE A 180 -19.67 3.68 4.59
N GLU A 181 -19.85 4.70 5.44
CA GLU A 181 -20.83 5.77 5.24
C GLU A 181 -20.30 6.87 4.31
N HIS A 182 -19.00 7.19 4.43
CA HIS A 182 -18.39 8.28 3.67
C HIS A 182 -16.90 8.06 3.45
N ILE A 183 -16.41 8.55 2.30
CA ILE A 183 -14.98 8.60 1.96
C ILE A 183 -14.67 10.03 1.49
N ASP A 184 -13.58 10.59 2.05
CA ASP A 184 -12.95 11.82 1.57
C ASP A 184 -11.49 11.52 1.21
N GLY A 185 -11.16 11.57 -0.09
CA GLY A 185 -9.83 11.27 -0.61
C GLY A 185 -9.81 10.24 -1.75
N SER A 186 -8.75 9.43 -1.81
CA SER A 186 -8.50 8.49 -2.90
C SER A 186 -9.03 7.09 -2.59
N TYR A 187 -10.06 6.63 -3.30
CA TYR A 187 -10.55 5.25 -3.21
C TYR A 187 -9.44 4.23 -3.52
N SER A 188 -8.68 4.46 -4.60
CA SER A 188 -7.55 3.58 -4.96
C SER A 188 -6.41 3.65 -3.94
N GLY A 189 -6.23 4.80 -3.28
CA GLY A 189 -5.31 4.95 -2.15
C GLY A 189 -5.72 4.06 -0.97
N ILE A 190 -7.03 4.03 -0.63
CA ILE A 190 -7.57 3.14 0.42
C ILE A 190 -7.39 1.67 0.03
N MET A 191 -7.53 1.32 -1.24
CA MET A 191 -7.23 -0.04 -1.75
C MET A 191 -5.75 -0.42 -1.64
N GLY A 192 -4.85 0.58 -1.55
CA GLY A 192 -3.42 0.37 -1.34
C GLY A 192 -2.48 0.84 -2.44
N LEU A 193 -2.99 1.54 -3.49
CA LEU A 193 -2.18 2.16 -4.54
C LEU A 193 -2.90 3.40 -5.10
N PRO A 194 -2.55 4.62 -4.68
CA PRO A 194 -3.20 5.84 -5.16
C PRO A 194 -2.83 6.08 -6.62
N LEU A 195 -3.80 5.88 -7.53
CA LEU A 195 -3.53 5.81 -8.97
C LEU A 195 -3.05 7.14 -9.57
N PHE A 196 -3.54 8.27 -9.06
CA PHE A 196 -3.11 9.59 -9.54
C PHE A 196 -1.61 9.83 -9.28
N GLU A 197 -1.18 9.63 -8.05
CA GLU A 197 0.22 9.79 -7.61
C GLU A 197 1.11 8.72 -8.26
N THR A 198 0.61 7.49 -8.33
CA THR A 198 1.32 6.37 -8.98
C THR A 198 1.58 6.67 -10.45
N ALA A 199 0.58 7.14 -11.19
CA ALA A 199 0.74 7.49 -12.60
C ALA A 199 1.76 8.62 -12.81
N ALA A 200 1.76 9.63 -11.93
CA ALA A 200 2.75 10.71 -11.98
C ALA A 200 4.18 10.19 -11.77
N LEU A 201 4.39 9.33 -10.77
CA LEU A 201 5.70 8.73 -10.49
C LEU A 201 6.16 7.80 -11.62
N LEU A 202 5.27 6.99 -12.19
CA LEU A 202 5.61 6.09 -13.30
C LEU A 202 6.01 6.87 -14.57
N ARG A 203 5.33 7.98 -14.87
CA ARG A 203 5.73 8.88 -15.96
C ARG A 203 7.09 9.52 -15.71
N ALA A 204 7.36 9.97 -14.46
CA ALA A 204 8.67 10.50 -14.07
C ALA A 204 9.77 9.44 -14.22
N ALA A 205 9.47 8.17 -13.94
CA ALA A 205 10.34 7.02 -14.13
C ALA A 205 10.37 6.51 -15.59
N ARG A 206 9.71 7.20 -16.52
CA ARG A 206 9.68 6.88 -17.96
C ARG A 206 9.10 5.50 -18.28
N ILE A 207 8.08 5.08 -17.56
CA ILE A 207 7.32 3.87 -17.89
C ILE A 207 6.36 4.19 -19.06
N ASP A 208 6.27 3.29 -20.00
CA ASP A 208 5.35 3.32 -21.14
C ASP A 208 4.00 2.68 -20.76
N PHE A 209 2.91 3.49 -20.68
CA PHE A 209 1.53 3.05 -20.42
C PHE A 209 0.49 4.09 -20.84
#